data_0d4b96cd057dab4023462c3a9019d4c7
#
_entry.id   0d4b96cd057dab4023462c3a9019d4c7
#
_cell.length_a   1.000
_cell.length_b   1.000
_cell.length_c   1.000
_cell.angle_alpha   90.00
_cell.angle_beta   90.00
_cell.angle_gamma   90.00
#
_symmetry.space_group_name_H-M   'P 1'
#
loop_
_entity.id
_entity.type
_entity.pdbx_description
1 polymer ?
#
loop_
_entity_poly.entity_id
_entity_poly.type
_entity_poly.pdbx_seq_one_letter_code
_entity_poly.pdbx_strand_id
1 'polypeptide(L)'
;MTNPDILIVGAGHNGLVAAAYLARAGKKVLVLEQRAVAGGQLAGATLTSGAVVPGLHPAGQLRPAIIKELDLARHGLATSVADAAYISALPDGGSLRLVSSANDAATVEAIRRLSPRDAERW
;
A
#
# COMPACT_ATOMS: atom_id res chain seq x y z
N MET A 1 -33.62 -2.69 -14.61
CA MET A 1 -32.38 -2.46 -13.81
C MET A 1 -32.80 -2.34 -12.36
N THR A 2 -32.25 -3.16 -11.47
CA THR A 2 -32.58 -3.07 -10.04
C THR A 2 -31.81 -1.87 -9.45
N ASN A 3 -32.53 -0.95 -8.81
CA ASN A 3 -31.90 0.18 -8.15
C ASN A 3 -30.91 -0.30 -7.07
N PRO A 4 -29.72 0.28 -6.97
CA PRO A 4 -28.81 -0.02 -5.87
C PRO A 4 -29.36 0.57 -4.56
N ASP A 5 -29.08 -0.12 -3.44
CA ASP A 5 -29.38 0.39 -2.11
C ASP A 5 -28.37 1.47 -1.69
N ILE A 6 -27.13 1.31 -2.18
CA ILE A 6 -25.99 2.17 -1.82
C ILE A 6 -25.15 2.48 -3.04
N LEU A 7 -24.77 3.74 -3.18
CA LEU A 7 -23.84 4.24 -4.18
C LEU A 7 -22.55 4.66 -3.50
N ILE A 8 -21.42 4.12 -3.99
CA ILE A 8 -20.07 4.50 -3.56
C ILE A 8 -19.38 5.20 -4.72
N VAL A 9 -18.87 6.40 -4.49
CA VAL A 9 -18.10 7.15 -5.48
C VAL A 9 -16.61 6.98 -5.20
N GLY A 10 -15.91 6.38 -6.15
CA GLY A 10 -14.50 6.04 -6.09
C GLY A 10 -14.24 4.57 -5.72
N ALA A 11 -13.55 3.86 -6.62
CA ALA A 11 -13.11 2.46 -6.43
C ALA A 11 -11.66 2.39 -5.92
N GLY A 12 -11.26 3.29 -5.03
CA GLY A 12 -10.01 3.15 -4.28
C GLY A 12 -10.14 2.07 -3.20
N HIS A 13 -9.05 1.72 -2.54
CA HIS A 13 -9.03 0.63 -1.54
C HIS A 13 -10.07 0.81 -0.43
N ASN A 14 -10.31 2.02 0.07
CA ASN A 14 -11.31 2.28 1.09
C ASN A 14 -12.74 2.08 0.55
N GLY A 15 -13.04 2.59 -0.65
CA GLY A 15 -14.34 2.41 -1.29
C GLY A 15 -14.65 0.93 -1.57
N LEU A 16 -13.64 0.18 -2.04
CA LEU A 16 -13.78 -1.26 -2.31
C LEU A 16 -14.00 -2.07 -1.01
N VAL A 17 -13.28 -1.75 0.07
CA VAL A 17 -13.50 -2.39 1.38
C VAL A 17 -14.90 -2.11 1.89
N ALA A 18 -15.35 -0.86 1.85
CA ALA A 18 -16.72 -0.49 2.25
C ALA A 18 -17.76 -1.23 1.41
N ALA A 19 -17.57 -1.28 0.09
CA ALA A 19 -18.45 -2.00 -0.82
C ALA A 19 -18.55 -3.50 -0.46
N ALA A 20 -17.41 -4.13 -0.17
CA ALA A 20 -17.37 -5.54 0.19
C ALA A 20 -18.13 -5.84 1.50
N TYR A 21 -17.95 -5.02 2.54
CA TYR A 21 -18.69 -5.19 3.78
C TYR A 21 -20.20 -5.00 3.60
N LEU A 22 -20.60 -3.96 2.85
CA LEU A 22 -22.00 -3.69 2.58
C LEU A 22 -22.65 -4.79 1.73
N ALA A 23 -21.97 -5.30 0.73
CA ALA A 23 -22.44 -6.42 -0.08
C ALA A 23 -22.59 -7.70 0.76
N ARG A 24 -21.65 -7.99 1.66
CA ARG A 24 -21.77 -9.10 2.63
C ARG A 24 -22.95 -8.93 3.59
N ALA A 25 -23.31 -7.71 3.90
CA ALA A 25 -24.51 -7.38 4.68
C ALA A 25 -25.81 -7.44 3.84
N GLY A 26 -25.76 -7.97 2.62
CA GLY A 26 -26.92 -8.15 1.75
C GLY A 26 -27.38 -6.89 1.02
N LYS A 27 -26.59 -5.82 1.01
CA LYS A 27 -26.94 -4.58 0.30
C LYS A 27 -26.55 -4.67 -1.17
N LYS A 28 -27.38 -4.11 -2.04
CA LYS A 28 -27.05 -3.92 -3.47
C LYS A 28 -26.18 -2.68 -3.60
N VAL A 29 -24.89 -2.88 -3.80
CA VAL A 29 -23.92 -1.78 -3.85
C VAL A 29 -23.53 -1.52 -5.31
N LEU A 30 -23.54 -0.25 -5.71
CA LEU A 30 -22.96 0.23 -6.95
C LEU A 30 -21.74 1.10 -6.64
N VAL A 31 -20.61 0.76 -7.24
CA VAL A 31 -19.37 1.56 -7.13
C VAL A 31 -19.14 2.26 -8.46
N LEU A 32 -18.97 3.58 -8.43
CA LEU A 32 -18.62 4.39 -9.58
C LEU A 32 -17.15 4.79 -9.50
N GLU A 33 -16.40 4.54 -10.56
CA GLU A 33 -15.01 4.94 -10.69
C GLU A 33 -14.82 5.80 -11.93
N GLN A 34 -14.13 6.92 -11.81
CA GLN A 34 -13.86 7.82 -12.92
C GLN A 34 -12.81 7.27 -13.87
N ARG A 35 -11.82 6.51 -13.35
CA ARG A 35 -10.75 5.91 -14.14
C ARG A 35 -11.20 4.57 -14.72
N ALA A 36 -10.55 4.15 -15.79
CA ALA A 36 -10.80 2.85 -16.40
C ALA A 36 -10.38 1.66 -15.51
N VAL A 37 -9.62 1.92 -14.45
CA VAL A 37 -9.06 0.89 -13.55
C VAL A 37 -9.40 1.23 -12.11
N ALA A 38 -9.94 0.25 -11.39
CA ALA A 38 -10.15 0.33 -9.95
C ALA A 38 -8.81 0.21 -9.19
N GLY A 39 -8.79 0.63 -7.93
CA GLY A 39 -7.64 0.52 -7.03
C GLY A 39 -7.16 1.86 -6.46
N GLY A 40 -7.51 2.97 -7.08
CA GLY A 40 -7.11 4.29 -6.58
C GLY A 40 -5.58 4.44 -6.57
N GLN A 41 -5.02 4.77 -5.41
CA GLN A 41 -3.57 4.90 -5.22
C GLN A 41 -2.82 3.56 -5.29
N LEU A 42 -3.52 2.44 -5.13
CA LEU A 42 -2.94 1.09 -5.24
C LEU A 42 -2.98 0.56 -6.68
N ALA A 43 -3.67 1.23 -7.60
CA ALA A 43 -3.62 0.88 -9.00
C ALA A 43 -2.21 1.13 -9.53
N GLY A 44 -1.62 0.12 -10.16
CA GLY A 44 -0.34 0.26 -10.84
C GLY A 44 -0.39 1.27 -11.99
N ALA A 45 0.75 1.77 -12.38
CA ALA A 45 0.92 2.62 -13.56
C ALA A 45 1.83 1.93 -14.56
N THR A 46 1.49 2.03 -15.83
CA THR A 46 2.39 1.62 -16.90
C THR A 46 3.24 2.81 -17.31
N LEU A 47 4.54 2.65 -17.22
CA LEU A 47 5.50 3.66 -17.68
C LEU A 47 5.57 3.67 -19.20
N THR A 48 6.14 4.74 -19.76
CA THR A 48 6.38 4.86 -21.22
C THR A 48 7.29 3.77 -21.77
N SER A 49 8.13 3.17 -20.93
CA SER A 49 8.96 2.00 -21.25
C SER A 49 8.18 0.68 -21.34
N GLY A 50 6.87 0.67 -21.04
CA GLY A 50 6.05 -0.54 -20.93
C GLY A 50 6.17 -1.28 -19.60
N ALA A 51 7.06 -0.86 -18.71
CA ALA A 51 7.17 -1.44 -17.37
C ALA A 51 5.95 -1.10 -16.52
N VAL A 52 5.39 -2.08 -15.82
CA VAL A 52 4.31 -1.86 -14.87
C VAL A 52 4.91 -1.60 -13.50
N VAL A 53 4.66 -0.41 -12.97
CA VAL A 53 5.02 -0.07 -11.59
C VAL A 53 3.80 -0.33 -10.74
N PRO A 54 3.88 -1.20 -9.73
CA PRO A 54 2.79 -1.36 -8.76
C PRO A 54 2.51 -0.03 -8.08
N GLY A 55 1.29 0.16 -7.61
CA GLY A 55 0.90 1.40 -6.95
C GLY A 55 1.88 1.75 -5.83
N LEU A 56 2.54 2.89 -5.97
CA LEU A 56 3.55 3.37 -5.03
C LEU A 56 2.85 3.97 -3.81
N HIS A 57 2.28 3.14 -2.99
CA HIS A 57 1.95 3.56 -1.63
C HIS A 57 2.91 2.87 -0.68
N PRO A 58 3.83 3.60 -0.01
CA PRO A 58 4.60 3.01 1.06
C PRO A 58 3.61 2.63 2.15
N ALA A 59 3.19 1.41 2.08
CA ALA A 59 2.57 0.63 3.11
C ALA A 59 1.59 1.34 4.05
N GLY A 60 0.44 1.69 3.57
CA GLY A 60 -0.69 1.45 4.45
C GLY A 60 -0.94 -0.06 4.45
N GLN A 61 -0.44 -0.78 5.41
CA GLN A 61 -0.79 -2.18 5.51
C GLN A 61 -2.29 -2.29 5.67
N LEU A 62 -2.93 -3.05 4.80
CA LEU A 62 -4.33 -3.39 4.99
C LEU A 62 -4.47 -4.07 6.35
N ARG A 63 -5.40 -3.59 7.17
CA ARG A 63 -5.57 -4.10 8.53
C ARG A 63 -5.76 -5.62 8.50
N PRO A 64 -5.06 -6.40 9.34
CA PRO A 64 -5.20 -7.86 9.37
C PRO A 64 -6.64 -8.32 9.57
N ALA A 65 -7.45 -7.57 10.33
CA ALA A 65 -8.86 -7.85 10.51
C ALA A 65 -9.62 -7.83 9.17
N ILE A 66 -9.37 -6.84 8.31
CA ILE A 66 -10.02 -6.74 6.99
C ILE A 66 -9.62 -7.91 6.10
N ILE A 67 -8.33 -8.27 6.10
CA ILE A 67 -7.83 -9.42 5.33
C ILE A 67 -8.57 -10.70 5.73
N LYS A 68 -8.68 -10.92 7.04
CA LYS A 68 -9.34 -12.11 7.59
C LYS A 68 -10.87 -12.09 7.35
N GLU A 69 -11.52 -10.99 7.67
CA GLU A 69 -12.98 -10.88 7.59
C GLU A 69 -13.51 -10.95 6.15
N LEU A 70 -12.77 -10.37 5.19
CA LEU A 70 -13.12 -10.43 3.78
C LEU A 70 -12.52 -11.64 3.05
N ASP A 71 -11.77 -12.50 3.75
CA ASP A 71 -11.10 -13.69 3.20
C ASP A 71 -10.26 -13.36 1.95
N LEU A 72 -9.50 -12.27 2.02
CA LEU A 72 -8.80 -11.73 0.85
C LEU A 72 -7.72 -12.67 0.32
N ALA A 73 -7.15 -13.54 1.17
CA ALA A 73 -6.20 -14.55 0.75
C ALA A 73 -6.83 -15.53 -0.26
N ARG A 74 -8.10 -15.94 -0.05
CA ARG A 74 -8.85 -16.76 -0.99
C ARG A 74 -9.06 -16.07 -2.34
N HIS A 75 -9.08 -14.75 -2.34
CA HIS A 75 -9.22 -13.93 -3.55
C HIS A 75 -7.87 -13.53 -4.17
N GLY A 76 -6.78 -14.16 -3.75
CA GLY A 76 -5.46 -13.99 -4.36
C GLY A 76 -4.59 -12.91 -3.73
N LEU A 77 -4.99 -12.32 -2.57
CA LEU A 77 -4.12 -11.40 -1.87
C LEU A 77 -2.93 -12.16 -1.30
N ALA A 78 -1.73 -11.83 -1.77
CA ALA A 78 -0.47 -12.24 -1.17
C ALA A 78 0.24 -10.99 -0.64
N THR A 79 0.76 -11.08 0.58
CA THR A 79 1.52 -10.00 1.20
C THR A 79 2.94 -10.50 1.49
N SER A 80 3.92 -9.65 1.23
CA SER A 80 5.31 -9.89 1.60
C SER A 80 5.83 -8.71 2.40
N VAL A 81 6.74 -8.98 3.30
CA VAL A 81 7.46 -7.93 4.03
C VAL A 81 8.77 -7.70 3.29
N ALA A 82 9.02 -6.46 2.87
CA ALA A 82 10.29 -6.09 2.30
C ALA A 82 11.35 -5.93 3.40
N ASP A 83 12.59 -6.35 3.13
CA ASP A 83 13.70 -6.19 4.08
C ASP A 83 14.06 -4.74 4.33
N ALA A 84 13.80 -3.85 3.37
CA ALA A 84 14.01 -2.42 3.49
C ALA A 84 12.70 -1.68 3.25
N ALA A 85 12.34 -0.78 4.18
CA ALA A 85 11.16 0.08 4.04
C ALA A 85 11.42 1.24 3.08
N TYR A 86 12.63 1.80 3.11
CA TYR A 86 13.03 2.94 2.29
C TYR A 86 14.48 2.82 1.83
N ILE A 87 14.72 3.24 0.59
CA ILE A 87 16.06 3.44 0.05
C ILE A 87 16.09 4.84 -0.54
N SER A 88 16.99 5.69 -0.04
CA SER A 88 17.23 7.03 -0.56
C SER A 88 18.57 7.06 -1.25
N ALA A 89 18.60 7.48 -2.52
CA ALA A 89 19.85 7.75 -3.23
C ALA A 89 20.50 9.02 -2.69
N LEU A 90 21.81 8.98 -2.50
CA LEU A 90 22.60 10.12 -2.03
C LEU A 90 23.33 10.78 -3.21
N PRO A 91 23.62 12.10 -3.13
CA PRO A 91 24.29 12.84 -4.21
C PRO A 91 25.69 12.32 -4.55
N ASP A 92 26.35 11.65 -3.62
CA ASP A 92 27.69 11.04 -3.77
C ASP A 92 27.67 9.67 -4.49
N GLY A 93 26.49 9.24 -4.94
CA GLY A 93 26.28 7.91 -5.56
C GLY A 93 26.04 6.80 -4.54
N GLY A 94 26.07 7.08 -3.24
CA GLY A 94 25.70 6.16 -2.19
C GLY A 94 24.20 6.02 -2.02
N SER A 95 23.79 5.25 -1.02
CA SER A 95 22.39 5.14 -0.63
C SER A 95 22.23 5.01 0.88
N LEU A 96 21.15 5.57 1.39
CA LEU A 96 20.67 5.35 2.75
C LEU A 96 19.55 4.31 2.70
N ARG A 97 19.77 3.17 3.34
CA ARG A 97 18.77 2.12 3.48
C ARG A 97 18.22 2.13 4.89
N LEU A 98 16.90 2.29 5.02
CA LEU A 98 16.18 2.20 6.28
C LEU A 98 15.36 0.92 6.30
N VAL A 99 15.51 0.13 7.34
CA VAL A 99 14.76 -1.10 7.57
C VAL A 99 13.61 -0.82 8.52
N SER A 100 12.51 -1.55 8.40
CA SER A 100 11.31 -1.31 9.21
C SER A 100 11.44 -1.71 10.68
N SER A 101 12.52 -2.37 11.07
CA SER A 101 12.80 -2.73 12.47
C SER A 101 13.48 -1.56 13.18
N ALA A 102 12.86 -1.10 14.28
CA ALA A 102 13.35 0.00 15.11
C ALA A 102 14.61 -0.40 15.84
N ASN A 103 15.63 -0.78 15.55
CA ASN A 103 16.92 -1.15 16.15
C ASN A 103 17.79 -1.98 15.19
N ASP A 104 17.52 -1.89 13.89
CA ASP A 104 18.37 -2.53 12.92
C ASP A 104 19.76 -1.88 12.93
N ALA A 105 20.77 -2.64 13.30
CA ALA A 105 22.14 -2.16 13.42
C ALA A 105 22.69 -1.59 12.11
N ALA A 106 22.25 -2.12 10.96
CA ALA A 106 22.67 -1.62 9.66
C ALA A 106 22.06 -0.24 9.37
N THR A 107 20.81 0.01 9.76
CA THR A 107 20.15 1.31 9.68
C THR A 107 20.84 2.33 10.57
N VAL A 108 21.10 1.98 11.84
CA VAL A 108 21.80 2.86 12.80
C VAL A 108 23.19 3.23 12.27
N GLU A 109 23.93 2.28 11.72
CA GLU A 109 25.26 2.53 11.17
C GLU A 109 25.20 3.40 9.89
N ALA A 110 24.19 3.17 9.04
CA ALA A 110 23.99 4.01 7.86
C ALA A 110 23.66 5.48 8.24
N ILE A 111 22.84 5.68 9.26
CA ILE A 111 22.54 7.01 9.80
C ILE A 111 23.80 7.63 10.44
N ARG A 112 24.58 6.85 11.21
CA ARG A 112 25.79 7.33 11.88
C ARG A 112 26.82 7.90 10.91
N ARG A 113 26.95 7.33 9.71
CA ARG A 113 27.84 7.84 8.67
C ARG A 113 27.43 9.23 8.17
N LEU A 114 26.14 9.55 8.21
CA LEU A 114 25.64 10.87 7.81
C LEU A 114 25.58 11.83 9.00
N SER A 115 25.13 11.35 10.15
CA SER A 115 24.98 12.14 11.37
C SER A 115 25.09 11.24 12.60
N PRO A 116 26.23 11.26 13.31
CA PRO A 116 26.40 10.53 14.57
C PRO A 116 25.33 10.88 15.60
N ARG A 117 24.99 12.17 15.70
CA ARG A 117 23.99 12.67 16.65
C ARG A 117 22.60 12.10 16.40
N ASP A 118 22.22 11.95 15.12
CA ASP A 118 20.89 11.42 14.78
C ASP A 118 20.82 9.91 14.99
N ALA A 119 21.94 9.19 14.79
CA ALA A 119 22.03 7.76 15.08
C ALA A 119 21.85 7.41 16.57
N GLU A 120 22.20 8.35 17.47
CA GLU A 120 21.98 8.16 18.93
C GLU A 120 20.51 8.32 19.33
N ARG A 121 19.69 8.89 18.45
CA ARG A 121 18.27 9.21 18.70
C ARG A 121 17.31 8.36 17.89
N TRP A 122 17.86 7.56 16.99
CA TRP A 122 17.08 6.62 16.18
C TRP A 122 16.65 5.40 17.01
#